data_75f94264600362842aba51794dbf38c8
#
_entry.id   75f94264600362842aba51794dbf38c8
#
_cell.length_a   1.000
_cell.length_b   1.000
_cell.length_c   1.000
_cell.angle_alpha   90.00
_cell.angle_beta   90.00
_cell.angle_gamma   90.00
#
_symmetry.space_group_name_H-M   'P 1'
#
loop_
_entity.id
_entity.type
_entity.pdbx_description
1 polymer ?
#
loop_
_entity_poly.entity_id
_entity_poly.type
_entity_poly.pdbx_seq_one_letter_code
_entity_poly.pdbx_strand_id
1 'polypeptide(L)'
;MANLALLKLTISDMAPKILSGEVSPVELTEAALAQAERLQPVLNSFITILRDQAMDQAREQEAALARGEYLGPLQGIPIGIKDNIATGGIRTTVGTKVLSDNVPEEDAEVVRRCKAAGAIILGKENLEEFAAGATSNNPHYGPVHNPWALDHIPGGSSGGGGANVASGVTFASLGTDLGGSVRLPGTFCGVVGLKQTFGRLSQRGLLVTSFNGDHIGPMTRSVSDSALVLQALAGYDPLDPSTVPVPVPDYSAALEGNLHGMKMGIPTNYFFDLVDSEVEAAVRLAIEALQELGVEIKEVSLPNMEYSGALRFSGMADSVVTHEPYLESHRDKYGPDTLYRTLAGQFVLGKDYSKSMKVQRMIKEEYAQVLQQVDFLVTPTAPVAAPRIDAKYIELGGEKHRVRGPGSGMISRNTSPMNSTGLPAITVPCGFNDQ
;
A
#
# COMPACT_ATOMS: atom_id res chain seq x y z
N MET A 1 0.90 -15.96 -29.24
CA MET A 1 1.50 -16.02 -27.88
C MET A 1 1.48 -14.61 -27.34
N ALA A 2 1.05 -14.42 -26.09
CA ALA A 2 1.00 -13.11 -25.46
C ALA A 2 2.40 -12.48 -25.38
N ASN A 3 2.51 -11.19 -25.70
CA ASN A 3 3.78 -10.45 -25.72
C ASN A 3 4.18 -10.01 -24.28
N LEU A 4 4.79 -10.92 -23.52
CA LEU A 4 5.19 -10.67 -22.13
C LEU A 4 6.28 -9.58 -21.99
N ALA A 5 6.96 -9.17 -23.06
CA ALA A 5 7.94 -8.09 -23.03
C ALA A 5 7.27 -6.74 -22.69
N LEU A 6 6.02 -6.53 -23.09
CA LEU A 6 5.25 -5.33 -22.78
C LEU A 6 5.07 -5.12 -21.25
N LEU A 7 5.00 -6.23 -20.50
CA LEU A 7 4.75 -6.19 -19.06
C LEU A 7 5.96 -5.70 -18.22
N LYS A 8 7.13 -5.53 -18.86
CA LYS A 8 8.33 -4.98 -18.20
C LYS A 8 8.38 -3.45 -18.21
N LEU A 9 7.58 -2.82 -19.05
CA LEU A 9 7.51 -1.37 -19.19
C LEU A 9 6.77 -0.73 -18.01
N THR A 10 7.04 0.53 -17.77
CA THR A 10 6.32 1.38 -16.81
C THR A 10 5.02 1.91 -17.43
N ILE A 11 4.14 2.53 -16.63
CA ILE A 11 2.98 3.27 -17.17
C ILE A 11 3.45 4.43 -18.03
N SER A 12 4.48 5.13 -17.58
CA SER A 12 5.08 6.26 -18.29
C SER A 12 5.62 5.87 -19.69
N ASP A 13 6.16 4.64 -19.83
CA ASP A 13 6.62 4.12 -21.12
C ASP A 13 5.46 3.60 -21.98
N MET A 14 4.43 3.04 -21.35
CA MET A 14 3.32 2.37 -22.03
C MET A 14 2.26 3.34 -22.56
N ALA A 15 1.94 4.38 -21.80
CA ALA A 15 0.87 5.31 -22.15
C ALA A 15 1.07 5.98 -23.54
N PRO A 16 2.28 6.46 -23.92
CA PRO A 16 2.53 6.98 -25.27
C PRO A 16 2.34 5.92 -26.36
N LYS A 17 2.68 4.66 -26.10
CA LYS A 17 2.53 3.55 -27.06
C LYS A 17 1.06 3.19 -27.29
N ILE A 18 0.24 3.23 -26.24
CA ILE A 18 -1.21 3.05 -26.36
C ILE A 18 -1.81 4.22 -27.14
N LEU A 19 -1.45 5.45 -26.79
CA LEU A 19 -1.97 6.66 -27.47
C LEU A 19 -1.63 6.69 -28.95
N SER A 20 -0.42 6.24 -29.34
CA SER A 20 0.00 6.17 -30.74
C SER A 20 -0.58 4.97 -31.52
N GLY A 21 -1.23 4.02 -30.83
CA GLY A 21 -1.71 2.78 -31.40
C GLY A 21 -0.62 1.73 -31.67
N GLU A 22 0.62 1.95 -31.15
CA GLU A 22 1.70 0.95 -31.21
C GLU A 22 1.38 -0.29 -30.38
N VAL A 23 0.66 -0.11 -29.25
CA VAL A 23 0.18 -1.18 -28.38
C VAL A 23 -1.33 -1.03 -28.18
N SER A 24 -2.06 -2.11 -28.42
CA SER A 24 -3.50 -2.18 -28.18
C SER A 24 -3.79 -2.43 -26.70
N PRO A 25 -4.78 -1.75 -26.08
CA PRO A 25 -5.30 -2.11 -24.75
C PRO A 25 -5.71 -3.57 -24.66
N VAL A 26 -6.25 -4.14 -25.71
CA VAL A 26 -6.66 -5.57 -25.79
C VAL A 26 -5.44 -6.47 -25.74
N GLU A 27 -4.39 -6.20 -26.54
CA GLU A 27 -3.14 -6.97 -26.52
C GLU A 27 -2.47 -6.92 -25.15
N LEU A 28 -2.39 -5.72 -24.55
CA LEU A 28 -1.76 -5.51 -23.25
C LEU A 28 -2.51 -6.24 -22.14
N THR A 29 -3.84 -6.16 -22.13
CA THR A 29 -4.69 -6.83 -21.15
C THR A 29 -4.61 -8.34 -21.28
N GLU A 30 -4.60 -8.87 -22.51
CA GLU A 30 -4.43 -10.32 -22.74
C GLU A 30 -3.07 -10.81 -22.23
N ALA A 31 -1.99 -10.05 -22.46
CA ALA A 31 -0.66 -10.36 -21.93
C ALA A 31 -0.66 -10.36 -20.38
N ALA A 32 -1.29 -9.36 -19.76
CA ALA A 32 -1.39 -9.25 -18.31
C ALA A 32 -2.22 -10.40 -17.70
N LEU A 33 -3.35 -10.75 -18.29
CA LEU A 33 -4.18 -11.88 -17.85
C LEU A 33 -3.47 -13.23 -18.00
N ALA A 34 -2.77 -13.44 -19.11
CA ALA A 34 -1.97 -14.65 -19.32
C ALA A 34 -0.86 -14.79 -18.27
N GLN A 35 -0.21 -13.67 -17.91
CA GLN A 35 0.79 -13.64 -16.84
C GLN A 35 0.14 -13.90 -15.46
N ALA A 36 -0.99 -13.29 -15.19
CA ALA A 36 -1.75 -13.50 -13.94
C ALA A 36 -2.10 -14.99 -13.76
N GLU A 37 -2.68 -15.62 -14.76
CA GLU A 37 -3.08 -17.03 -14.73
C GLU A 37 -1.87 -17.97 -14.58
N ARG A 38 -0.77 -17.65 -15.26
CA ARG A 38 0.47 -18.42 -15.15
C ARG A 38 1.08 -18.36 -13.76
N LEU A 39 1.04 -17.19 -13.11
CA LEU A 39 1.67 -16.96 -11.80
C LEU A 39 0.74 -17.21 -10.62
N GLN A 40 -0.58 -17.22 -10.80
CA GLN A 40 -1.54 -17.42 -9.71
C GLN A 40 -1.29 -18.70 -8.89
N PRO A 41 -0.98 -19.87 -9.49
CA PRO A 41 -0.68 -21.09 -8.72
C PRO A 41 0.59 -20.99 -7.88
N VAL A 42 1.49 -20.06 -8.18
CA VAL A 42 2.79 -19.88 -7.52
C VAL A 42 2.73 -18.76 -6.50
N LEU A 43 2.16 -17.60 -6.88
CA LEU A 43 2.14 -16.40 -6.04
C LEU A 43 0.90 -16.29 -5.16
N ASN A 44 -0.22 -16.89 -5.57
CA ASN A 44 -1.51 -16.77 -4.90
C ASN A 44 -1.91 -15.30 -4.64
N SER A 45 -1.64 -14.44 -5.62
CA SER A 45 -1.74 -12.97 -5.50
C SER A 45 -3.15 -12.42 -5.73
N PHE A 46 -4.07 -13.20 -6.29
CA PHE A 46 -5.48 -12.82 -6.47
C PHE A 46 -6.43 -13.72 -5.66
N ILE A 47 -7.54 -13.13 -5.20
CA ILE A 47 -8.73 -13.86 -4.75
C ILE A 47 -9.67 -14.08 -5.94
N THR A 48 -9.76 -13.10 -6.86
CA THR A 48 -10.60 -13.19 -8.06
C THR A 48 -9.92 -12.53 -9.23
N ILE A 49 -9.69 -13.25 -10.33
CA ILE A 49 -9.24 -12.70 -11.62
C ILE A 49 -10.49 -12.42 -12.47
N LEU A 50 -10.57 -11.24 -13.07
CA LEU A 50 -11.75 -10.73 -13.78
C LEU A 50 -11.55 -10.79 -15.30
N ARG A 51 -11.19 -11.96 -15.85
CA ARG A 51 -10.80 -12.12 -17.26
C ARG A 51 -11.81 -11.48 -18.23
N ASP A 52 -13.08 -11.87 -18.17
CA ASP A 52 -14.08 -11.42 -19.13
C ASP A 52 -14.33 -9.91 -19.01
N GLN A 53 -14.51 -9.41 -17.78
CA GLN A 53 -14.73 -8.00 -17.51
C GLN A 53 -13.52 -7.14 -17.93
N ALA A 54 -12.29 -7.62 -17.69
CA ALA A 54 -11.07 -6.91 -18.08
C ALA A 54 -10.94 -6.84 -19.60
N MET A 55 -11.26 -7.91 -20.30
CA MET A 55 -11.24 -7.93 -21.77
C MET A 55 -12.34 -7.05 -22.38
N ASP A 56 -13.52 -6.98 -21.75
CA ASP A 56 -14.60 -6.07 -22.20
C ASP A 56 -14.18 -4.61 -21.99
N GLN A 57 -13.61 -4.25 -20.83
CA GLN A 57 -13.03 -2.94 -20.58
C GLN A 57 -11.93 -2.59 -21.60
N ALA A 58 -11.04 -3.56 -21.92
CA ALA A 58 -9.97 -3.34 -22.90
C ALA A 58 -10.51 -3.01 -24.30
N ARG A 59 -11.53 -3.73 -24.77
CA ARG A 59 -12.19 -3.46 -26.06
C ARG A 59 -12.87 -2.09 -26.06
N GLU A 60 -13.49 -1.70 -24.95
CA GLU A 60 -14.11 -0.38 -24.79
C GLU A 60 -13.06 0.74 -24.91
N GLN A 61 -11.91 0.61 -24.22
CA GLN A 61 -10.83 1.58 -24.29
C GLN A 61 -10.18 1.64 -25.67
N GLU A 62 -9.96 0.51 -26.31
CA GLU A 62 -9.47 0.47 -27.71
C GLU A 62 -10.41 1.20 -28.67
N ALA A 63 -11.72 0.94 -28.56
CA ALA A 63 -12.72 1.62 -29.37
C ALA A 63 -12.80 3.14 -29.08
N ALA A 64 -12.65 3.57 -27.82
CA ALA A 64 -12.59 4.98 -27.43
C ALA A 64 -11.38 5.68 -28.06
N LEU A 65 -10.19 5.07 -27.98
CA LEU A 65 -8.97 5.60 -28.60
C LEU A 65 -9.11 5.71 -30.14
N ALA A 66 -9.73 4.72 -30.78
CA ALA A 66 -9.99 4.75 -32.22
C ALA A 66 -10.93 5.90 -32.65
N ARG A 67 -11.77 6.40 -31.71
CA ARG A 67 -12.60 7.60 -31.91
C ARG A 67 -11.88 8.91 -31.57
N GLY A 68 -10.61 8.85 -31.12
CA GLY A 68 -9.84 10.01 -30.66
C GLY A 68 -10.17 10.47 -29.22
N GLU A 69 -10.84 9.63 -28.44
CA GLU A 69 -11.18 9.90 -27.04
C GLU A 69 -10.00 9.49 -26.13
N TYR A 70 -9.23 10.47 -25.68
CA TYR A 70 -8.11 10.23 -24.77
C TYR A 70 -8.43 10.70 -23.35
N LEU A 71 -8.41 9.77 -22.39
CA LEU A 71 -8.77 9.99 -20.97
C LEU A 71 -7.55 10.25 -20.08
N GLY A 72 -6.34 10.13 -20.61
CA GLY A 72 -5.11 10.30 -19.86
C GLY A 72 -4.22 9.05 -19.80
N PRO A 73 -3.10 9.12 -19.06
CA PRO A 73 -2.04 8.10 -19.12
C PRO A 73 -2.43 6.74 -18.54
N LEU A 74 -3.54 6.62 -17.81
CA LEU A 74 -4.02 5.34 -17.30
C LEU A 74 -4.97 4.62 -18.29
N GLN A 75 -5.35 5.26 -19.39
CA GLN A 75 -6.26 4.65 -20.35
C GLN A 75 -5.65 3.38 -20.97
N GLY A 76 -6.36 2.26 -20.85
CA GLY A 76 -5.91 0.97 -21.35
C GLY A 76 -4.85 0.26 -20.48
N ILE A 77 -4.51 0.80 -19.31
CA ILE A 77 -3.50 0.24 -18.40
C ILE A 77 -4.12 -0.79 -17.44
N PRO A 78 -3.61 -2.04 -17.40
CA PRO A 78 -4.05 -3.07 -16.46
C PRO A 78 -3.60 -2.80 -15.02
N ILE A 79 -4.57 -2.74 -14.08
CA ILE A 79 -4.32 -2.50 -12.65
C ILE A 79 -4.98 -3.56 -11.77
N GLY A 80 -4.46 -3.72 -10.56
CA GLY A 80 -5.03 -4.56 -9.52
C GLY A 80 -5.74 -3.73 -8.44
N ILE A 81 -6.77 -4.31 -7.82
CA ILE A 81 -7.50 -3.70 -6.72
C ILE A 81 -7.48 -4.64 -5.51
N LYS A 82 -6.93 -4.18 -4.39
CA LYS A 82 -6.96 -4.94 -3.13
C LYS A 82 -8.40 -5.29 -2.74
N ASP A 83 -8.62 -6.50 -2.26
CA ASP A 83 -9.97 -7.05 -2.05
C ASP A 83 -10.70 -6.50 -0.80
N ASN A 84 -10.24 -5.41 -0.21
CA ASN A 84 -10.98 -4.62 0.77
C ASN A 84 -11.48 -3.26 0.23
N ILE A 85 -11.29 -3.00 -1.06
CA ILE A 85 -11.79 -1.82 -1.76
C ILE A 85 -13.01 -2.25 -2.58
N ALA A 86 -14.18 -1.71 -2.29
CA ALA A 86 -15.43 -2.07 -2.94
C ALA A 86 -15.37 -1.86 -4.46
N THR A 87 -15.79 -2.86 -5.19
CA THR A 87 -15.88 -2.82 -6.64
C THR A 87 -17.29 -3.28 -7.02
N GLY A 88 -18.11 -2.38 -7.55
CA GLY A 88 -19.52 -2.60 -7.82
C GLY A 88 -19.77 -3.80 -8.71
N GLY A 89 -20.68 -4.69 -8.30
CA GLY A 89 -20.98 -5.94 -9.00
C GLY A 89 -19.89 -7.02 -8.92
N ILE A 90 -18.78 -6.76 -8.22
CA ILE A 90 -17.66 -7.70 -8.09
C ILE A 90 -17.53 -8.17 -6.64
N ARG A 91 -17.43 -9.48 -6.44
CA ARG A 91 -17.20 -10.07 -5.14
C ARG A 91 -16.00 -9.43 -4.43
N THR A 92 -16.21 -8.93 -3.22
CA THR A 92 -15.23 -8.23 -2.40
C THR A 92 -15.24 -8.81 -0.99
N THR A 93 -14.31 -9.71 -0.69
CA THR A 93 -14.35 -10.59 0.49
C THR A 93 -13.58 -10.03 1.68
N VAL A 94 -12.76 -9.01 1.50
CA VAL A 94 -11.84 -8.47 2.51
C VAL A 94 -10.87 -9.55 3.06
N GLY A 95 -10.62 -10.59 2.26
CA GLY A 95 -9.79 -11.74 2.64
C GLY A 95 -10.35 -12.61 3.75
N THR A 96 -11.65 -12.55 4.02
CA THR A 96 -12.30 -13.29 5.12
C THR A 96 -13.45 -14.18 4.65
N LYS A 97 -13.74 -15.24 5.43
CA LYS A 97 -14.96 -16.04 5.24
C LYS A 97 -16.21 -15.33 5.73
N VAL A 98 -16.09 -14.32 6.56
CA VAL A 98 -17.23 -13.52 7.05
C VAL A 98 -17.95 -12.84 5.90
N LEU A 99 -17.19 -12.35 4.91
CA LEU A 99 -17.69 -11.62 3.75
C LEU A 99 -17.45 -12.38 2.43
N SER A 100 -17.41 -13.72 2.48
CA SER A 100 -17.11 -14.57 1.31
C SER A 100 -18.03 -14.35 0.11
N ASP A 101 -19.27 -13.97 0.35
CA ASP A 101 -20.31 -13.79 -0.66
C ASP A 101 -20.73 -12.32 -0.84
N ASN A 102 -19.98 -11.39 -0.21
CA ASN A 102 -20.28 -9.97 -0.30
C ASN A 102 -19.98 -9.43 -1.70
N VAL A 103 -20.98 -8.82 -2.31
CA VAL A 103 -20.90 -8.13 -3.61
C VAL A 103 -21.40 -6.70 -3.40
N PRO A 104 -20.53 -5.70 -3.37
CA PRO A 104 -20.92 -4.30 -3.25
C PRO A 104 -21.81 -3.87 -4.43
N GLU A 105 -22.80 -3.03 -4.18
CA GLU A 105 -23.65 -2.46 -5.23
C GLU A 105 -22.90 -1.35 -6.00
N GLU A 106 -22.03 -0.60 -5.31
CA GLU A 106 -21.31 0.55 -5.86
C GLU A 106 -19.80 0.39 -5.80
N ASP A 107 -19.13 1.08 -6.69
CA ASP A 107 -17.68 1.24 -6.65
C ASP A 107 -17.24 2.14 -5.48
N ALA A 108 -16.12 1.83 -4.87
CA ALA A 108 -15.38 2.82 -4.09
C ALA A 108 -15.01 4.00 -4.98
N GLU A 109 -14.92 5.22 -4.41
CA GLU A 109 -14.63 6.42 -5.20
C GLU A 109 -13.33 6.29 -6.00
N VAL A 110 -12.29 5.69 -5.42
CA VAL A 110 -11.02 5.47 -6.14
C VAL A 110 -11.18 4.50 -7.32
N VAL A 111 -12.05 3.49 -7.21
CA VAL A 111 -12.36 2.56 -8.33
C VAL A 111 -13.13 3.28 -9.42
N ARG A 112 -14.11 4.11 -9.06
CA ARG A 112 -14.85 4.95 -10.00
C ARG A 112 -13.91 5.89 -10.78
N ARG A 113 -12.94 6.50 -10.07
CA ARG A 113 -11.92 7.37 -10.71
C ARG A 113 -10.95 6.59 -11.60
N CYS A 114 -10.52 5.38 -11.21
CA CYS A 114 -9.75 4.50 -12.07
C CYS A 114 -10.47 4.21 -13.38
N LYS A 115 -11.74 3.78 -13.29
CA LYS A 115 -12.58 3.53 -14.46
C LYS A 115 -12.76 4.78 -15.33
N ALA A 116 -12.98 5.93 -14.69
CA ALA A 116 -13.12 7.21 -15.41
C ALA A 116 -11.82 7.64 -16.12
N ALA A 117 -10.66 7.24 -15.62
CA ALA A 117 -9.36 7.43 -16.27
C ALA A 117 -9.03 6.34 -17.32
N GLY A 118 -9.96 5.42 -17.58
CA GLY A 118 -9.81 4.36 -18.57
C GLY A 118 -8.90 3.19 -18.14
N ALA A 119 -8.55 3.07 -16.86
CA ALA A 119 -7.78 1.94 -16.35
C ALA A 119 -8.59 0.63 -16.39
N ILE A 120 -7.92 -0.49 -16.63
CA ILE A 120 -8.52 -1.82 -16.76
C ILE A 120 -8.28 -2.62 -15.49
N ILE A 121 -9.37 -3.05 -14.82
CA ILE A 121 -9.27 -3.78 -13.56
C ILE A 121 -9.11 -5.27 -13.83
N LEU A 122 -7.91 -5.83 -13.56
CA LEU A 122 -7.60 -7.25 -13.77
C LEU A 122 -8.20 -8.17 -12.74
N GLY A 123 -8.37 -7.69 -11.49
CA GLY A 123 -8.87 -8.56 -10.43
C GLY A 123 -8.83 -7.96 -9.05
N LYS A 124 -9.33 -8.76 -8.09
CA LYS A 124 -9.33 -8.50 -6.66
C LYS A 124 -8.14 -9.22 -6.03
N GLU A 125 -7.23 -8.46 -5.47
CA GLU A 125 -5.94 -8.95 -4.98
C GLU A 125 -6.02 -9.49 -3.56
N ASN A 126 -5.32 -10.61 -3.33
CA ASN A 126 -5.23 -11.28 -2.04
C ASN A 126 -4.50 -10.40 -1.01
N LEU A 127 -4.93 -10.53 0.25
CA LEU A 127 -4.52 -9.68 1.35
C LEU A 127 -4.50 -10.44 2.68
N GLU A 128 -3.93 -9.88 3.72
CA GLU A 128 -4.18 -10.34 5.10
C GLU A 128 -5.66 -10.21 5.44
N GLU A 129 -6.23 -11.15 6.19
CA GLU A 129 -7.62 -11.13 6.62
C GLU A 129 -7.98 -9.80 7.28
N PHE A 130 -9.06 -9.12 6.81
CA PHE A 130 -9.49 -7.79 7.24
C PHE A 130 -8.38 -6.72 7.21
N ALA A 131 -7.37 -6.88 6.37
CA ALA A 131 -6.18 -6.04 6.33
C ALA A 131 -5.42 -5.96 7.69
N ALA A 132 -5.60 -6.93 8.59
CA ALA A 132 -5.17 -6.90 9.98
C ALA A 132 -3.81 -7.58 10.22
N GLY A 133 -2.79 -7.31 9.40
CA GLY A 133 -1.44 -7.88 9.57
C GLY A 133 -0.44 -7.34 8.56
N ALA A 134 0.82 -7.77 8.68
CA ALA A 134 1.94 -7.28 7.88
C ALA A 134 2.57 -8.36 6.98
N THR A 135 1.94 -9.54 6.84
CA THR A 135 2.55 -10.72 6.20
C THR A 135 1.85 -11.18 4.93
N SER A 136 0.55 -10.89 4.78
CA SER A 136 -0.36 -11.46 3.76
C SER A 136 -0.42 -12.99 3.77
N ASN A 137 -0.26 -13.57 4.97
CA ASN A 137 -0.43 -15.00 5.20
C ASN A 137 -1.89 -15.27 5.60
N ASN A 138 -2.78 -15.24 4.60
CA ASN A 138 -4.23 -15.31 4.80
C ASN A 138 -4.67 -16.73 5.23
N PRO A 139 -5.45 -16.88 6.33
CA PRO A 139 -5.88 -18.19 6.84
C PRO A 139 -6.97 -18.84 5.99
N HIS A 140 -7.64 -18.13 5.11
CA HIS A 140 -8.79 -18.60 4.34
C HIS A 140 -8.47 -18.81 2.85
N TYR A 141 -7.65 -17.90 2.27
CA TYR A 141 -7.29 -17.90 0.86
C TYR A 141 -5.84 -18.35 0.62
N GLY A 142 -5.11 -18.68 1.69
CA GLY A 142 -3.70 -19.07 1.64
C GLY A 142 -2.73 -17.88 1.58
N PRO A 143 -1.43 -18.12 1.83
CA PRO A 143 -0.41 -17.09 1.81
C PRO A 143 -0.20 -16.54 0.41
N VAL A 144 0.12 -15.26 0.33
CA VAL A 144 0.73 -14.67 -0.85
C VAL A 144 2.24 -14.89 -0.78
N HIS A 145 2.86 -15.24 -1.88
CA HIS A 145 4.30 -15.51 -1.97
C HIS A 145 5.04 -14.32 -2.57
N ASN A 146 6.24 -14.06 -2.05
CA ASN A 146 7.11 -13.02 -2.60
C ASN A 146 7.69 -13.48 -3.95
N PRO A 147 7.57 -12.69 -5.03
CA PRO A 147 8.08 -13.08 -6.35
C PRO A 147 9.60 -13.29 -6.41
N TRP A 148 10.35 -12.66 -5.51
CA TRP A 148 11.81 -12.77 -5.44
C TRP A 148 12.26 -14.04 -4.71
N ALA A 149 11.51 -14.46 -3.68
CA ALA A 149 11.78 -15.64 -2.88
C ALA A 149 10.45 -16.24 -2.41
N LEU A 150 10.02 -17.33 -3.04
CA LEU A 150 8.67 -17.89 -2.86
C LEU A 150 8.36 -18.39 -1.45
N ASP A 151 9.35 -18.61 -0.64
CA ASP A 151 9.21 -19.01 0.76
C ASP A 151 9.25 -17.82 1.74
N HIS A 152 9.28 -16.58 1.22
CA HIS A 152 9.26 -15.33 1.98
C HIS A 152 7.94 -14.59 1.82
N ILE A 153 7.60 -13.76 2.84
CA ILE A 153 6.42 -12.92 2.78
C ILE A 153 6.59 -11.79 1.76
N PRO A 154 5.54 -11.39 1.04
CA PRO A 154 5.56 -10.20 0.18
C PRO A 154 5.34 -8.90 0.95
N GLY A 155 5.23 -8.97 2.29
CA GLY A 155 4.67 -7.89 3.09
C GLY A 155 3.15 -7.90 3.13
N GLY A 156 2.58 -7.07 3.99
CA GLY A 156 1.14 -7.02 4.19
C GLY A 156 0.68 -5.65 4.72
N SER A 157 -0.60 -5.47 4.65
CA SER A 157 -1.68 -6.39 4.26
C SER A 157 -1.97 -6.45 2.75
N SER A 158 -1.38 -5.60 1.90
CA SER A 158 -1.61 -5.54 0.44
C SER A 158 -0.59 -6.38 -0.34
N GLY A 159 -0.26 -7.60 0.15
CA GLY A 159 0.80 -8.42 -0.45
C GLY A 159 0.52 -8.87 -1.87
N GLY A 160 -0.75 -9.15 -2.22
CA GLY A 160 -1.15 -9.48 -3.58
C GLY A 160 -0.77 -8.38 -4.58
N GLY A 161 -1.00 -7.12 -4.20
CA GLY A 161 -0.64 -5.97 -5.03
C GLY A 161 0.86 -5.81 -5.21
N GLY A 162 1.65 -5.91 -4.12
CA GLY A 162 3.11 -5.88 -4.20
C GLY A 162 3.65 -6.97 -5.11
N ALA A 163 3.16 -8.21 -4.95
CA ALA A 163 3.56 -9.35 -5.77
C ALA A 163 3.20 -9.20 -7.24
N ASN A 164 2.00 -8.69 -7.55
CA ASN A 164 1.54 -8.46 -8.93
C ASN A 164 2.35 -7.40 -9.66
N VAL A 165 2.63 -6.28 -9.00
CA VAL A 165 3.45 -5.20 -9.60
C VAL A 165 4.88 -5.66 -9.83
N ALA A 166 5.50 -6.32 -8.85
CA ALA A 166 6.87 -6.82 -8.96
C ALA A 166 7.03 -7.88 -10.04
N SER A 167 6.03 -8.74 -10.23
CA SER A 167 6.05 -9.81 -11.24
C SER A 167 5.57 -9.38 -12.63
N GLY A 168 5.22 -8.09 -12.81
CA GLY A 168 4.73 -7.56 -14.07
C GLY A 168 3.32 -8.02 -14.45
N VAL A 169 2.52 -8.51 -13.51
CA VAL A 169 1.10 -8.85 -13.75
C VAL A 169 0.25 -7.59 -13.90
N THR A 170 0.49 -6.61 -13.04
CA THR A 170 -0.18 -5.31 -13.09
C THR A 170 0.84 -4.18 -13.23
N PHE A 171 0.45 -3.07 -13.85
CA PHE A 171 1.27 -1.87 -13.94
C PHE A 171 1.20 -1.04 -12.66
N ALA A 172 0.05 -1.08 -12.02
CA ALA A 172 -0.18 -0.50 -10.70
C ALA A 172 -1.16 -1.39 -9.92
N SER A 173 -1.10 -1.28 -8.59
CA SER A 173 -2.08 -1.90 -7.69
C SER A 173 -2.54 -0.89 -6.66
N LEU A 174 -3.85 -0.80 -6.40
CA LEU A 174 -4.38 -0.01 -5.32
C LEU A 174 -4.46 -0.86 -4.05
N GLY A 175 -3.63 -0.51 -3.08
CA GLY A 175 -3.63 -1.09 -1.75
C GLY A 175 -4.22 -0.16 -0.70
N THR A 176 -4.23 -0.61 0.56
CA THR A 176 -4.62 0.20 1.72
C THR A 176 -3.51 0.18 2.76
N ASP A 177 -3.35 1.26 3.51
CA ASP A 177 -2.24 1.46 4.45
C ASP A 177 -2.74 2.10 5.75
N LEU A 178 -2.83 1.30 6.82
CA LEU A 178 -3.13 1.74 8.18
C LEU A 178 -1.88 1.72 9.09
N GLY A 179 -0.87 0.93 8.73
CA GLY A 179 0.35 0.81 9.53
C GLY A 179 1.57 0.50 8.67
N GLY A 180 1.47 0.68 7.34
CA GLY A 180 2.50 0.34 6.38
C GLY A 180 2.03 -0.60 5.28
N SER A 181 0.73 -0.88 5.18
CA SER A 181 0.23 -1.97 4.34
C SER A 181 0.26 -1.73 2.81
N VAL A 182 0.74 -0.59 2.34
CA VAL A 182 1.19 -0.31 0.95
C VAL A 182 2.72 -0.29 0.92
N ARG A 183 3.34 0.36 1.91
CA ARG A 183 4.78 0.57 1.98
C ARG A 183 5.58 -0.70 2.30
N LEU A 184 5.07 -1.57 3.18
CA LEU A 184 5.70 -2.86 3.49
C LEU A 184 5.71 -3.81 2.27
N PRO A 185 4.58 -4.01 1.56
CA PRO A 185 4.64 -4.75 0.29
C PRO A 185 5.53 -4.08 -0.75
N GLY A 186 5.53 -2.74 -0.83
CA GLY A 186 6.49 -2.00 -1.67
C GLY A 186 7.94 -2.35 -1.35
N THR A 187 8.30 -2.36 -0.06
CA THR A 187 9.65 -2.69 0.42
C THR A 187 10.01 -4.15 0.13
N PHE A 188 9.18 -5.11 0.53
CA PHE A 188 9.53 -6.53 0.45
C PHE A 188 9.43 -7.11 -0.97
N CYS A 189 8.62 -6.49 -1.83
CA CYS A 189 8.55 -6.86 -3.24
C CYS A 189 9.45 -5.99 -4.16
N GLY A 190 10.20 -5.04 -3.63
CA GLY A 190 11.11 -4.20 -4.41
C GLY A 190 10.39 -3.28 -5.39
N VAL A 191 9.26 -2.69 -5.00
CA VAL A 191 8.47 -1.74 -5.78
C VAL A 191 8.19 -0.46 -5.00
N VAL A 192 7.74 0.57 -5.68
CA VAL A 192 7.35 1.84 -5.03
C VAL A 192 6.00 1.66 -4.35
N GLY A 193 5.90 2.07 -3.09
CA GLY A 193 4.65 2.09 -2.34
C GLY A 193 4.38 3.49 -1.77
N LEU A 194 3.32 4.15 -2.21
CA LEU A 194 3.00 5.52 -1.81
C LEU A 194 1.79 5.55 -0.88
N LYS A 195 1.99 6.04 0.32
CA LYS A 195 0.93 6.49 1.24
C LYS A 195 0.83 8.02 1.16
N GLN A 196 -0.22 8.50 0.54
CA GLN A 196 -0.45 9.93 0.35
C GLN A 196 -0.81 10.64 1.68
N THR A 197 -0.93 11.97 1.64
CA THR A 197 -1.44 12.77 2.76
C THR A 197 -2.90 12.36 3.06
N PHE A 198 -3.24 12.17 4.33
CA PHE A 198 -4.60 11.83 4.76
C PHE A 198 -5.64 12.80 4.15
N GLY A 199 -6.73 12.25 3.62
CA GLY A 199 -7.78 13.01 2.96
C GLY A 199 -7.48 13.45 1.52
N ARG A 200 -6.35 13.04 0.93
CA ARG A 200 -6.04 13.33 -0.48
C ARG A 200 -6.77 12.39 -1.44
N LEU A 201 -6.98 11.13 -1.03
CA LEU A 201 -7.83 10.15 -1.71
C LEU A 201 -9.04 9.84 -0.81
N SER A 202 -10.21 9.72 -1.42
CA SER A 202 -11.42 9.32 -0.71
C SER A 202 -11.34 7.89 -0.20
N GLN A 203 -11.81 7.67 1.02
CA GLN A 203 -11.97 6.35 1.64
C GLN A 203 -13.38 5.76 1.41
N ARG A 204 -14.26 6.46 0.72
CA ARG A 204 -15.61 5.98 0.45
C ARG A 204 -15.58 4.66 -0.33
N GLY A 205 -16.25 3.65 0.20
CA GLY A 205 -16.25 2.29 -0.32
C GLY A 205 -15.07 1.41 0.15
N LEU A 206 -14.27 1.90 1.12
CA LEU A 206 -13.28 1.09 1.82
C LEU A 206 -13.91 0.50 3.09
N LEU A 207 -13.65 -0.77 3.39
CA LEU A 207 -13.88 -1.28 4.74
C LEU A 207 -12.78 -0.71 5.65
N VAL A 208 -13.12 0.33 6.39
CA VAL A 208 -12.22 1.13 7.23
C VAL A 208 -11.98 0.41 8.56
N THR A 209 -10.72 0.22 8.93
CA THR A 209 -10.36 -0.31 10.25
C THR A 209 -10.19 0.83 11.28
N SER A 210 -9.69 1.97 10.85
CA SER A 210 -9.54 3.18 11.67
C SER A 210 -9.90 4.42 10.86
N PHE A 211 -10.85 5.20 11.36
CA PHE A 211 -11.37 6.39 10.68
C PHE A 211 -10.31 7.48 10.43
N ASN A 212 -9.26 7.52 11.25
CA ASN A 212 -8.23 8.56 11.20
C ASN A 212 -6.87 8.05 10.71
N GLY A 213 -6.76 6.77 10.33
CA GLY A 213 -5.49 6.15 10.02
C GLY A 213 -5.42 5.42 8.69
N ASP A 214 -6.55 4.96 8.16
CA ASP A 214 -6.59 4.24 6.91
C ASP A 214 -6.32 5.17 5.71
N HIS A 215 -5.55 4.67 4.75
CA HIS A 215 -5.24 5.35 3.51
C HIS A 215 -5.39 4.37 2.35
N ILE A 216 -5.76 4.84 1.17
CA ILE A 216 -5.60 4.10 -0.07
C ILE A 216 -4.34 4.62 -0.74
N GLY A 217 -3.51 3.74 -1.30
CA GLY A 217 -2.30 4.16 -1.97
C GLY A 217 -1.87 3.23 -3.09
N PRO A 218 -1.20 3.76 -4.14
CA PRO A 218 -0.68 2.95 -5.22
C PRO A 218 0.62 2.25 -4.85
N MET A 219 0.80 1.06 -5.41
CA MET A 219 2.07 0.38 -5.60
C MET A 219 2.37 0.35 -7.10
N THR A 220 3.60 0.71 -7.49
CA THR A 220 4.02 0.83 -8.90
C THR A 220 5.50 0.48 -9.06
N ARG A 221 5.98 0.33 -10.29
CA ARG A 221 7.39 0.05 -10.53
C ARG A 221 8.28 1.30 -10.52
N SER A 222 7.70 2.47 -10.71
CA SER A 222 8.44 3.75 -10.70
C SER A 222 7.72 4.82 -9.89
N VAL A 223 8.47 5.84 -9.44
CA VAL A 223 7.89 7.01 -8.77
C VAL A 223 7.02 7.81 -9.75
N SER A 224 7.40 7.88 -11.02
CA SER A 224 6.61 8.54 -12.07
C SER A 224 5.23 7.89 -12.22
N ASP A 225 5.16 6.56 -12.22
CA ASP A 225 3.88 5.84 -12.29
C ASP A 225 3.02 6.11 -11.05
N SER A 226 3.63 6.18 -9.85
CA SER A 226 2.92 6.57 -8.62
C SER A 226 2.31 7.97 -8.72
N ALA A 227 3.03 8.92 -9.31
CA ALA A 227 2.54 10.27 -9.54
C ALA A 227 1.35 10.28 -10.53
N LEU A 228 1.42 9.52 -11.63
CA LEU A 228 0.34 9.40 -12.61
C LEU A 228 -0.92 8.78 -11.99
N VAL A 229 -0.76 7.71 -11.20
CA VAL A 229 -1.89 7.08 -10.50
C VAL A 229 -2.49 8.03 -9.45
N LEU A 230 -1.64 8.67 -8.63
CA LEU A 230 -2.11 9.65 -7.64
C LEU A 230 -2.84 10.82 -8.31
N GLN A 231 -2.34 11.33 -9.45
CA GLN A 231 -2.96 12.42 -10.22
C GLN A 231 -4.38 12.08 -10.66
N ALA A 232 -4.59 10.84 -11.12
CA ALA A 232 -5.91 10.39 -11.57
C ALA A 232 -6.91 10.19 -10.42
N LEU A 233 -6.42 9.88 -9.21
CA LEU A 233 -7.26 9.49 -8.08
C LEU A 233 -7.48 10.61 -7.05
N ALA A 234 -6.58 11.61 -6.98
CA ALA A 234 -6.63 12.66 -5.99
C ALA A 234 -7.81 13.62 -6.21
N GLY A 235 -8.31 14.18 -5.11
CA GLY A 235 -9.31 15.25 -5.15
C GLY A 235 -10.43 15.07 -4.13
N TYR A 236 -11.20 16.16 -3.98
CA TYR A 236 -12.31 16.25 -3.05
C TYR A 236 -13.46 15.29 -3.44
N ASP A 237 -13.99 14.59 -2.44
CA ASP A 237 -15.23 13.82 -2.52
C ASP A 237 -16.19 14.39 -1.45
N PRO A 238 -17.30 15.05 -1.85
CA PRO A 238 -18.24 15.63 -0.88
C PRO A 238 -18.96 14.58 -0.03
N LEU A 239 -18.89 13.30 -0.40
CA LEU A 239 -19.49 12.19 0.35
C LEU A 239 -18.50 11.52 1.32
N ASP A 240 -17.25 11.98 1.33
CA ASP A 240 -16.24 11.54 2.29
C ASP A 240 -15.74 12.70 3.14
N PRO A 241 -16.16 12.79 4.42
CA PRO A 241 -15.77 13.88 5.31
C PRO A 241 -14.27 13.96 5.63
N SER A 242 -13.51 12.92 5.31
CA SER A 242 -12.05 12.92 5.49
C SER A 242 -11.32 13.73 4.42
N THR A 243 -11.95 13.94 3.25
CA THR A 243 -11.36 14.70 2.15
C THR A 243 -11.55 16.22 2.33
N VAL A 244 -10.64 16.99 1.74
CA VAL A 244 -10.68 18.46 1.83
C VAL A 244 -10.74 19.10 0.44
N PRO A 245 -11.50 20.22 0.27
CA PRO A 245 -11.69 20.90 -1.01
C PRO A 245 -10.48 21.80 -1.36
N VAL A 246 -9.30 21.17 -1.51
CA VAL A 246 -8.09 21.87 -1.93
C VAL A 246 -7.69 21.42 -3.34
N PRO A 247 -7.07 22.30 -4.15
CA PRO A 247 -6.61 21.95 -5.48
C PRO A 247 -5.69 20.71 -5.47
N VAL A 248 -5.78 19.92 -6.52
CA VAL A 248 -4.84 18.84 -6.80
C VAL A 248 -3.67 19.46 -7.60
N PRO A 249 -2.45 19.46 -7.06
CA PRO A 249 -1.29 19.93 -7.81
C PRO A 249 -0.94 18.96 -8.94
N ASP A 250 -0.15 19.42 -9.91
CA ASP A 250 0.48 18.52 -10.87
C ASP A 250 1.63 17.77 -10.19
N TYR A 251 1.40 16.51 -9.84
CA TYR A 251 2.42 15.68 -9.19
C TYR A 251 3.57 15.32 -10.14
N SER A 252 3.33 15.31 -11.46
CA SER A 252 4.37 14.99 -12.44
C SER A 252 5.39 16.10 -12.58
N ALA A 253 4.96 17.36 -12.44
CA ALA A 253 5.85 18.52 -12.51
C ALA A 253 6.94 18.52 -11.41
N ALA A 254 6.66 17.90 -10.26
CA ALA A 254 7.63 17.79 -9.17
C ALA A 254 8.79 16.80 -9.46
N LEU A 255 8.64 15.92 -10.46
CA LEU A 255 9.63 14.90 -10.79
C LEU A 255 10.85 15.45 -11.57
N GLU A 256 10.73 16.64 -12.15
CA GLU A 256 11.78 17.31 -12.93
C GLU A 256 12.60 18.30 -12.06
N GLY A 257 12.40 18.30 -10.75
CA GLY A 257 13.01 19.23 -9.81
C GLY A 257 14.51 19.03 -9.63
N ASN A 258 15.21 20.13 -9.34
CA ASN A 258 16.61 20.10 -8.91
C ASN A 258 16.67 19.76 -7.41
N LEU A 259 17.47 18.76 -7.04
CA LEU A 259 17.67 18.33 -5.66
C LEU A 259 18.74 19.17 -4.93
N HIS A 260 19.54 19.92 -5.67
CA HIS A 260 20.64 20.70 -5.09
C HIS A 260 20.16 21.74 -4.06
N GLY A 261 20.67 21.64 -2.84
CA GLY A 261 20.30 22.53 -1.73
C GLY A 261 19.05 22.12 -0.97
N MET A 262 18.35 21.04 -1.38
CA MET A 262 17.30 20.44 -0.55
C MET A 262 17.90 19.85 0.73
N LYS A 263 17.17 19.91 1.82
CA LYS A 263 17.60 19.43 3.14
C LYS A 263 16.89 18.14 3.49
N MET A 264 17.67 17.08 3.68
CA MET A 264 17.23 15.76 4.11
C MET A 264 17.44 15.59 5.61
N GLY A 265 16.38 15.35 6.36
CA GLY A 265 16.46 15.05 7.79
C GLY A 265 16.73 13.57 8.04
N ILE A 266 17.76 13.27 8.84
CA ILE A 266 18.03 11.91 9.33
C ILE A 266 17.72 11.87 10.82
N PRO A 267 16.70 11.12 11.27
CA PRO A 267 16.39 10.99 12.68
C PRO A 267 17.52 10.31 13.45
N THR A 268 17.91 10.91 14.58
CA THR A 268 18.98 10.39 15.48
C THR A 268 18.46 9.39 16.49
N ASN A 269 17.14 9.13 16.53
CA ASN A 269 16.49 8.22 17.48
C ASN A 269 15.35 7.46 16.81
N TYR A 270 14.93 6.36 17.40
CA TYR A 270 13.82 5.51 17.04
C TYR A 270 14.03 4.72 15.74
N PHE A 271 14.19 5.35 14.58
CA PHE A 271 14.09 4.70 13.27
C PHE A 271 15.26 3.78 12.94
N PHE A 272 16.45 4.08 13.46
CA PHE A 272 17.68 3.30 13.25
C PHE A 272 18.08 2.46 14.47
N ASP A 273 17.39 2.60 15.61
CA ASP A 273 17.78 1.93 16.87
C ASP A 273 17.61 0.40 16.82
N LEU A 274 16.61 -0.07 16.10
CA LEU A 274 16.29 -1.51 15.96
C LEU A 274 16.08 -1.83 14.48
N VAL A 275 17.18 -1.92 13.74
CA VAL A 275 17.22 -2.22 12.31
C VAL A 275 18.31 -3.27 12.06
N ASP A 276 18.02 -4.20 11.18
CA ASP A 276 19.00 -5.16 10.69
C ASP A 276 20.13 -4.44 9.97
N SER A 277 21.37 -4.90 10.16
CA SER A 277 22.58 -4.25 9.63
C SER A 277 22.61 -4.18 8.10
N GLU A 278 22.06 -5.19 7.39
CA GLU A 278 21.99 -5.17 5.93
C GLU A 278 21.00 -4.10 5.44
N VAL A 279 19.86 -3.97 6.11
CA VAL A 279 18.87 -2.93 5.82
C VAL A 279 19.44 -1.54 6.11
N GLU A 280 20.10 -1.36 7.25
CA GLU A 280 20.74 -0.10 7.59
C GLU A 280 21.80 0.30 6.55
N ALA A 281 22.65 -0.64 6.15
CA ALA A 281 23.69 -0.39 5.15
C ALA A 281 23.09 0.05 3.81
N ALA A 282 22.04 -0.63 3.32
CA ALA A 282 21.37 -0.25 2.07
C ALA A 282 20.74 1.16 2.14
N VAL A 283 20.10 1.51 3.27
CA VAL A 283 19.54 2.85 3.46
C VAL A 283 20.62 3.92 3.53
N ARG A 284 21.77 3.64 4.18
CA ARG A 284 22.89 4.60 4.23
C ARG A 284 23.50 4.83 2.85
N LEU A 285 23.64 3.81 2.01
CA LEU A 285 24.06 3.96 0.61
C LEU A 285 23.09 4.84 -0.19
N ALA A 286 21.77 4.69 0.04
CA ALA A 286 20.79 5.57 -0.61
C ALA A 286 20.89 7.03 -0.12
N ILE A 287 21.20 7.24 1.16
CA ILE A 287 21.47 8.57 1.73
C ILE A 287 22.73 9.19 1.07
N GLU A 288 23.80 8.42 0.94
CA GLU A 288 25.03 8.88 0.25
C GLU A 288 24.77 9.26 -1.21
N ALA A 289 23.98 8.45 -1.94
CA ALA A 289 23.59 8.78 -3.31
C ALA A 289 22.80 10.10 -3.42
N LEU A 290 21.92 10.40 -2.46
CA LEU A 290 21.22 11.69 -2.40
C LEU A 290 22.18 12.85 -2.11
N GLN A 291 23.20 12.65 -1.26
CA GLN A 291 24.23 13.66 -1.02
C GLN A 291 25.07 13.96 -2.29
N GLU A 292 25.40 12.93 -3.07
CA GLU A 292 26.10 13.10 -4.35
C GLU A 292 25.29 13.91 -5.36
N LEU A 293 23.95 13.89 -5.26
CA LEU A 293 23.03 14.72 -6.03
C LEU A 293 22.87 16.15 -5.47
N GLY A 294 23.60 16.51 -4.41
CA GLY A 294 23.61 17.85 -3.82
C GLY A 294 22.57 18.09 -2.71
N VAL A 295 21.97 17.03 -2.19
CA VAL A 295 21.09 17.13 -1.01
C VAL A 295 21.91 17.29 0.25
N GLU A 296 21.55 18.28 1.10
CA GLU A 296 22.18 18.53 2.38
C GLU A 296 21.60 17.62 3.46
N ILE A 297 22.45 16.93 4.26
CA ILE A 297 22.01 16.17 5.42
C ILE A 297 21.88 17.08 6.64
N LYS A 298 20.79 16.90 7.38
CA LYS A 298 20.58 17.46 8.70
C LYS A 298 20.13 16.37 9.67
N GLU A 299 20.85 16.20 10.76
CA GLU A 299 20.38 15.38 11.87
C GLU A 299 19.19 16.05 12.56
N VAL A 300 18.17 15.27 12.85
CA VAL A 300 16.94 15.71 13.52
C VAL A 300 16.58 14.76 14.66
N SER A 301 15.94 15.29 15.69
CA SER A 301 15.49 14.49 16.82
C SER A 301 13.96 14.48 16.90
N LEU A 302 13.40 13.30 17.20
CA LEU A 302 11.97 13.05 17.34
C LEU A 302 11.69 12.37 18.70
N PRO A 303 11.93 13.04 19.84
CA PRO A 303 11.88 12.45 21.18
C PRO A 303 10.50 11.85 21.52
N ASN A 304 9.39 12.42 21.03
CA ASN A 304 8.06 11.87 21.28
C ASN A 304 7.81 10.52 20.61
N MET A 305 8.68 10.08 19.69
CA MET A 305 8.59 8.76 19.08
C MET A 305 8.74 7.61 20.08
N GLU A 306 9.34 7.84 21.26
CA GLU A 306 9.38 6.85 22.34
C GLU A 306 7.97 6.43 22.81
N TYR A 307 6.97 7.32 22.66
CA TYR A 307 5.57 7.06 23.03
C TYR A 307 4.75 6.43 21.89
N SER A 308 5.33 6.22 20.71
CA SER A 308 4.61 5.72 19.51
C SER A 308 3.87 4.40 19.73
N GLY A 309 4.35 3.56 20.67
CA GLY A 309 3.65 2.34 21.08
C GLY A 309 2.23 2.57 21.59
N ALA A 310 1.90 3.78 22.08
CA ALA A 310 0.56 4.12 22.52
C ALA A 310 -0.42 4.37 21.35
N LEU A 311 0.06 4.67 20.15
CA LEU A 311 -0.78 4.94 18.97
C LEU A 311 -1.67 3.75 18.60
N ARG A 312 -1.24 2.53 18.94
CA ARG A 312 -2.02 1.31 18.66
C ARG A 312 -3.38 1.27 19.35
N PHE A 313 -3.55 1.93 20.49
CA PHE A 313 -4.80 1.81 21.28
C PHE A 313 -5.99 2.47 20.59
N SER A 314 -5.81 3.58 19.87
CA SER A 314 -6.90 4.17 19.08
C SER A 314 -7.32 3.24 17.94
N GLY A 315 -6.37 2.72 17.16
CA GLY A 315 -6.67 1.78 16.07
C GLY A 315 -7.29 0.45 16.54
N MET A 316 -6.89 -0.06 17.73
CA MET A 316 -7.52 -1.23 18.33
C MET A 316 -8.98 -0.97 18.71
N ALA A 317 -9.29 0.18 19.29
CA ALA A 317 -10.64 0.55 19.66
C ALA A 317 -11.52 0.79 18.43
N ASP A 318 -11.01 1.52 17.42
CA ASP A 318 -11.72 1.76 16.16
C ASP A 318 -12.04 0.43 15.43
N SER A 319 -11.09 -0.52 15.44
CA SER A 319 -11.28 -1.85 14.86
C SER A 319 -12.45 -2.61 15.47
N VAL A 320 -12.70 -2.49 16.79
CA VAL A 320 -13.85 -3.13 17.43
C VAL A 320 -15.17 -2.67 16.84
N VAL A 321 -15.31 -1.36 16.61
CA VAL A 321 -16.53 -0.77 16.02
C VAL A 321 -16.79 -1.35 14.62
N THR A 322 -15.74 -1.48 13.81
CA THR A 322 -15.85 -2.07 12.46
C THR A 322 -16.27 -3.54 12.50
N HIS A 323 -15.78 -4.30 13.49
CA HIS A 323 -16.02 -5.73 13.59
C HIS A 323 -17.27 -6.11 14.40
N GLU A 324 -17.85 -5.19 15.17
CA GLU A 324 -19.00 -5.47 16.06
C GLU A 324 -20.15 -6.18 15.35
N PRO A 325 -20.62 -5.77 14.15
CA PRO A 325 -21.72 -6.45 13.45
C PRO A 325 -21.41 -7.90 13.08
N TYR A 326 -20.14 -8.25 12.92
CA TYR A 326 -19.71 -9.58 12.48
C TYR A 326 -19.34 -10.50 13.65
N LEU A 327 -18.88 -9.95 14.78
CA LEU A 327 -18.45 -10.73 15.94
C LEU A 327 -19.62 -11.50 16.58
N GLU A 328 -20.81 -10.92 16.57
CA GLU A 328 -22.00 -11.57 17.14
C GLU A 328 -22.49 -12.75 16.30
N SER A 329 -22.44 -12.61 14.97
CA SER A 329 -23.08 -13.54 14.03
C SER A 329 -22.11 -14.50 13.32
N HIS A 330 -20.82 -14.17 13.23
CA HIS A 330 -19.85 -14.90 12.38
C HIS A 330 -18.50 -15.13 13.07
N ARG A 331 -18.46 -15.19 14.39
CA ARG A 331 -17.21 -15.33 15.16
C ARG A 331 -16.39 -16.58 14.79
N ASP A 332 -17.06 -17.65 14.40
CA ASP A 332 -16.48 -18.93 13.96
C ASP A 332 -15.82 -18.86 12.59
N LYS A 333 -16.09 -17.80 11.81
CA LYS A 333 -15.53 -17.59 10.47
C LYS A 333 -14.25 -16.76 10.45
N TYR A 334 -13.83 -16.23 11.60
CA TYR A 334 -12.59 -15.48 11.72
C TYR A 334 -11.36 -16.37 11.79
N GLY A 335 -10.27 -15.93 11.20
CA GLY A 335 -8.95 -16.48 11.48
C GLY A 335 -8.51 -16.14 12.93
N PRO A 336 -7.74 -17.02 13.60
CA PRO A 336 -7.40 -16.86 15.02
C PRO A 336 -6.71 -15.54 15.33
N ASP A 337 -5.75 -15.12 14.49
CA ASP A 337 -4.96 -13.91 14.74
C ASP A 337 -5.82 -12.64 14.68
N THR A 338 -6.72 -12.55 13.68
CA THR A 338 -7.67 -11.44 13.52
C THR A 338 -8.68 -11.42 14.66
N LEU A 339 -9.24 -12.58 15.01
CA LEU A 339 -10.20 -12.69 16.11
C LEU A 339 -9.60 -12.22 17.43
N TYR A 340 -8.40 -12.72 17.80
CA TYR A 340 -7.76 -12.33 19.06
C TYR A 340 -7.40 -10.86 19.09
N ARG A 341 -6.93 -10.28 17.99
CA ARG A 341 -6.62 -8.86 17.89
C ARG A 341 -7.87 -8.01 18.10
N THR A 342 -8.98 -8.36 17.44
CA THR A 342 -10.25 -7.65 17.55
C THR A 342 -10.83 -7.76 18.96
N LEU A 343 -10.85 -8.96 19.55
CA LEU A 343 -11.30 -9.15 20.94
C LEU A 343 -10.45 -8.37 21.95
N ALA A 344 -9.14 -8.29 21.73
CA ALA A 344 -8.26 -7.49 22.60
C ALA A 344 -8.60 -6.00 22.59
N GLY A 345 -9.10 -5.49 21.45
CA GLY A 345 -9.57 -4.11 21.33
C GLY A 345 -10.73 -3.76 22.27
N GLN A 346 -11.57 -4.73 22.62
CA GLN A 346 -12.69 -4.55 23.57
C GLN A 346 -12.22 -4.17 24.99
N PHE A 347 -10.96 -4.42 25.32
CA PHE A 347 -10.38 -4.07 26.62
C PHE A 347 -9.65 -2.73 26.63
N VAL A 348 -9.66 -1.98 25.54
CA VAL A 348 -9.11 -0.61 25.50
C VAL A 348 -10.02 0.30 26.29
N LEU A 349 -9.47 0.87 27.36
CA LEU A 349 -10.23 1.80 28.20
C LEU A 349 -10.32 3.18 27.54
N GLY A 350 -11.39 3.92 27.77
CA GLY A 350 -11.54 5.28 27.25
C GLY A 350 -10.39 6.21 27.62
N LYS A 351 -9.75 6.03 28.80
CA LYS A 351 -8.54 6.77 29.18
C LYS A 351 -7.32 6.42 28.30
N ASP A 352 -7.20 5.18 27.82
CA ASP A 352 -6.06 4.75 26.99
C ASP A 352 -6.25 5.22 25.55
N TYR A 353 -7.49 5.21 25.05
CA TYR A 353 -7.85 5.88 23.81
C TYR A 353 -7.50 7.38 23.84
N SER A 354 -7.92 8.07 24.92
CA SER A 354 -7.64 9.51 25.09
C SER A 354 -6.14 9.82 25.18
N LYS A 355 -5.35 8.94 25.83
CA LYS A 355 -3.88 9.06 25.84
C LYS A 355 -3.28 8.84 24.45
N SER A 356 -3.76 7.84 23.70
CA SER A 356 -3.35 7.59 22.33
C SER A 356 -3.54 8.83 21.45
N MET A 357 -4.70 9.48 21.53
CA MET A 357 -4.98 10.72 20.79
C MET A 357 -4.07 11.89 21.20
N LYS A 358 -3.70 11.99 22.48
CA LYS A 358 -2.72 13.01 22.94
C LYS A 358 -1.33 12.74 22.36
N VAL A 359 -0.87 11.49 22.41
CA VAL A 359 0.43 11.10 21.82
C VAL A 359 0.45 11.36 20.33
N GLN A 360 -0.63 11.01 19.60
CA GLN A 360 -0.77 11.31 18.18
C GLN A 360 -0.56 12.80 17.90
N ARG A 361 -1.20 13.67 18.68
CA ARG A 361 -1.06 15.11 18.53
C ARG A 361 0.37 15.59 18.82
N MET A 362 0.99 15.10 19.89
CA MET A 362 2.38 15.45 20.24
C MET A 362 3.34 15.08 19.11
N ILE A 363 3.24 13.85 18.58
CA ILE A 363 4.08 13.40 17.46
C ILE A 363 3.82 14.24 16.21
N LYS A 364 2.56 14.53 15.89
CA LYS A 364 2.20 15.37 14.73
C LYS A 364 2.79 16.79 14.83
N GLU A 365 2.73 17.41 16.00
CA GLU A 365 3.30 18.74 16.27
C GLU A 365 4.84 18.71 16.14
N GLU A 366 5.48 17.64 16.64
CA GLU A 366 6.94 17.44 16.51
C GLU A 366 7.38 17.32 15.06
N TYR A 367 6.71 16.48 14.25
CA TYR A 367 6.99 16.40 12.81
C TYR A 367 6.80 17.74 12.11
N ALA A 368 5.75 18.50 12.46
CA ALA A 368 5.52 19.82 11.87
C ALA A 368 6.67 20.80 12.19
N GLN A 369 7.28 20.72 13.38
CA GLN A 369 8.45 21.53 13.74
C GLN A 369 9.73 21.08 13.00
N VAL A 370 9.94 19.77 12.85
CA VAL A 370 11.10 19.23 12.13
C VAL A 370 11.01 19.58 10.65
N LEU A 371 9.83 19.47 10.03
CA LEU A 371 9.61 19.79 8.62
C LEU A 371 9.68 21.29 8.29
N GLN A 372 9.80 22.17 9.29
CA GLN A 372 10.22 23.58 9.05
C GLN A 372 11.71 23.72 8.85
N GLN A 373 12.49 22.71 9.15
CA GLN A 373 13.95 22.73 9.12
C GLN A 373 14.53 21.90 7.99
N VAL A 374 13.76 20.95 7.45
CA VAL A 374 14.14 20.03 6.37
C VAL A 374 12.98 19.86 5.39
N ASP A 375 13.30 19.53 4.16
CA ASP A 375 12.30 19.35 3.10
C ASP A 375 11.65 17.95 3.17
N PHE A 376 12.42 16.95 3.60
CA PHE A 376 11.94 15.57 3.79
C PHE A 376 12.79 14.81 4.79
N LEU A 377 12.26 13.65 5.24
CA LEU A 377 12.98 12.72 6.13
C LEU A 377 13.29 11.43 5.37
N VAL A 378 14.43 10.82 5.68
CA VAL A 378 14.79 9.48 5.20
C VAL A 378 14.94 8.53 6.39
N THR A 379 14.27 7.39 6.31
CA THR A 379 14.27 6.33 7.32
C THR A 379 14.18 4.96 6.67
N PRO A 380 14.68 3.89 7.31
CA PRO A 380 14.33 2.54 6.90
C PRO A 380 12.82 2.33 6.94
N THR A 381 12.22 1.79 5.88
CA THR A 381 10.79 1.51 5.83
C THR A 381 10.41 0.35 6.74
N ALA A 382 11.14 -0.76 6.63
CA ALA A 382 11.01 -1.92 7.52
C ALA A 382 12.33 -2.15 8.26
N PRO A 383 12.30 -2.66 9.49
CA PRO A 383 13.50 -2.90 10.26
C PRO A 383 14.29 -4.15 9.82
N VAL A 384 13.70 -5.00 8.98
CA VAL A 384 14.29 -6.25 8.47
C VAL A 384 13.98 -6.41 6.98
N ALA A 385 14.74 -7.24 6.29
CA ALA A 385 14.35 -7.78 4.99
C ALA A 385 13.13 -8.72 5.13
N ALA A 386 12.55 -9.18 4.02
CA ALA A 386 11.35 -10.02 4.05
C ALA A 386 11.57 -11.32 4.85
N PRO A 387 10.88 -11.57 5.97
CA PRO A 387 10.99 -12.82 6.68
C PRO A 387 10.37 -13.99 5.88
N ARG A 388 10.74 -15.20 6.23
CA ARG A 388 10.09 -16.42 5.68
C ARG A 388 8.62 -16.49 6.11
N ILE A 389 7.77 -17.10 5.27
CA ILE A 389 6.33 -17.27 5.52
C ILE A 389 6.07 -18.08 6.80
N ASP A 390 6.92 -19.07 7.10
CA ASP A 390 6.83 -19.93 8.28
C ASP A 390 7.52 -19.35 9.54
N ALA A 391 8.21 -18.22 9.42
CA ALA A 391 8.89 -17.59 10.52
C ALA A 391 7.92 -17.16 11.62
N LYS A 392 8.18 -17.60 12.85
CA LYS A 392 7.42 -17.20 14.03
C LYS A 392 7.98 -15.93 14.67
N TYR A 393 9.27 -15.73 14.56
CA TYR A 393 10.03 -14.65 15.16
C TYR A 393 11.06 -14.09 14.19
N ILE A 394 11.36 -12.80 14.33
CA ILE A 394 12.58 -12.13 13.84
C ILE A 394 13.42 -11.76 15.05
N GLU A 395 14.74 -11.66 14.87
CA GLU A 395 15.68 -11.25 15.92
C GLU A 395 16.19 -9.85 15.62
N LEU A 396 15.99 -8.91 16.53
CA LEU A 396 16.48 -7.54 16.46
C LEU A 396 16.87 -7.04 17.85
N GLY A 397 18.01 -6.37 17.96
CA GLY A 397 18.50 -5.85 19.23
C GLY A 397 18.75 -6.94 20.29
N GLY A 398 19.01 -8.18 19.86
CA GLY A 398 19.20 -9.33 20.74
C GLY A 398 17.91 -9.93 21.31
N GLU A 399 16.75 -9.46 20.86
CA GLU A 399 15.43 -9.93 21.29
C GLU A 399 14.66 -10.61 20.14
N LYS A 400 13.75 -11.53 20.51
CA LYS A 400 12.84 -12.21 19.59
C LYS A 400 11.50 -11.47 19.50
N HIS A 401 11.15 -11.00 18.31
CA HIS A 401 9.89 -10.30 18.05
C HIS A 401 8.98 -11.17 17.17
N ARG A 402 7.70 -11.28 17.53
CA ARG A 402 6.74 -12.06 16.74
C ARG A 402 6.52 -11.45 15.36
N VAL A 403 6.49 -12.31 14.34
CA VAL A 403 6.15 -11.94 12.96
C VAL A 403 4.63 -11.80 12.80
N ARG A 404 3.83 -12.64 13.49
CA ARG A 404 2.37 -12.71 13.38
C ARG A 404 1.69 -12.79 14.73
N GLY A 405 0.39 -12.47 14.74
CA GLY A 405 -0.47 -12.57 15.91
C GLY A 405 -0.25 -11.48 16.95
N PRO A 406 -0.73 -11.68 18.17
CA PRO A 406 -0.60 -10.70 19.24
C PRO A 406 0.86 -10.35 19.52
N GLY A 407 1.17 -9.05 19.54
CA GLY A 407 2.52 -8.53 19.76
C GLY A 407 3.40 -8.42 18.50
N SER A 408 2.87 -8.70 17.31
CA SER A 408 3.60 -8.59 16.03
C SER A 408 3.60 -7.15 15.48
N GLY A 409 4.14 -6.20 16.20
CA GLY A 409 4.20 -4.80 15.75
C GLY A 409 5.57 -4.37 15.18
N MET A 410 6.60 -5.22 15.29
CA MET A 410 7.96 -4.83 14.97
C MET A 410 8.16 -4.56 13.47
N ILE A 411 7.60 -5.37 12.58
CA ILE A 411 7.74 -5.17 11.13
C ILE A 411 7.22 -3.81 10.67
N SER A 412 6.13 -3.32 11.27
CA SER A 412 5.51 -2.03 10.94
C SER A 412 5.94 -0.87 11.86
N ARG A 413 6.95 -1.07 12.70
CA ARG A 413 7.42 -0.08 13.67
C ARG A 413 7.73 1.27 13.02
N ASN A 414 8.45 1.26 11.92
CA ASN A 414 8.90 2.47 11.25
C ASN A 414 7.82 3.11 10.35
N THR A 415 6.81 2.35 9.92
CA THR A 415 5.75 2.84 9.02
C THR A 415 4.52 3.37 9.73
N SER A 416 4.13 2.77 10.86
CA SER A 416 2.88 3.09 11.57
C SER A 416 2.73 4.56 12.01
N PRO A 417 3.79 5.28 12.43
CA PRO A 417 3.64 6.67 12.86
C PRO A 417 3.10 7.60 11.78
N MET A 418 3.44 7.34 10.50
CA MET A 418 2.97 8.17 9.38
C MET A 418 1.46 8.05 9.11
N ASN A 419 0.84 6.94 9.49
CA ASN A 419 -0.62 6.80 9.43
C ASN A 419 -1.29 7.67 10.48
N SER A 420 -0.82 7.58 11.72
CA SER A 420 -1.38 8.33 12.85
C SER A 420 -1.22 9.84 12.68
N THR A 421 -0.15 10.31 12.06
CA THR A 421 0.08 11.75 11.81
C THR A 421 -0.62 12.26 10.56
N GLY A 422 -1.01 11.37 9.63
CA GLY A 422 -1.59 11.72 8.33
C GLY A 422 -0.58 12.28 7.32
N LEU A 423 0.73 12.31 7.66
CA LEU A 423 1.78 12.77 6.76
C LEU A 423 2.00 11.81 5.58
N PRO A 424 2.36 12.29 4.39
CA PRO A 424 2.69 11.43 3.28
C PRO A 424 3.98 10.66 3.55
N ALA A 425 4.07 9.45 3.01
CA ALA A 425 5.29 8.65 3.02
C ALA A 425 5.35 7.75 1.78
N ILE A 426 6.54 7.61 1.23
CA ILE A 426 6.81 6.76 0.08
C ILE A 426 7.94 5.79 0.44
N THR A 427 7.80 4.52 0.04
CA THR A 427 8.93 3.59 0.02
C THR A 427 9.44 3.46 -1.40
N VAL A 428 10.76 3.42 -1.55
CA VAL A 428 11.45 3.16 -2.81
C VAL A 428 12.48 2.06 -2.59
N PRO A 429 12.70 1.17 -3.56
CA PRO A 429 13.75 0.16 -3.47
C PRO A 429 15.13 0.82 -3.34
N CYS A 430 15.95 0.38 -2.40
CA CYS A 430 17.32 0.89 -2.20
C CYS A 430 18.38 -0.22 -2.22
N GLY A 431 17.99 -1.49 -2.37
CA GLY A 431 18.90 -2.62 -2.45
C GLY A 431 18.16 -3.95 -2.34
N PHE A 432 18.89 -5.04 -2.55
CA PHE A 432 18.45 -6.41 -2.35
C PHE A 432 19.50 -7.11 -1.49
N ASN A 433 19.09 -8.08 -0.68
CA ASN A 433 19.99 -9.00 -0.01
C ASN A 433 20.14 -10.31 -0.79
N ASP A 434 21.02 -11.19 -0.33
CA ASP A 434 21.34 -12.46 -1.02
C ASP A 434 20.34 -13.61 -0.73
N GLN A 435 19.26 -13.35 0.03
CA GLN A 435 18.27 -14.36 0.43
C GLN A 435 17.08 -14.44 -0.52
#